data_bcaea89bfd032ddf34616e4573beeb8d
#
_entry.id   bcaea89bfd032ddf34616e4573beeb8d
#
_cell.length_a   1.000
_cell.length_b   1.000
_cell.length_c   1.000
_cell.angle_alpha   90.00
_cell.angle_beta   90.00
_cell.angle_gamma   90.00
#
_symmetry.space_group_name_H-M   'P 1'
#
loop_
_entity.id
_entity.type
_entity.pdbx_description
1 polymer ?
#
loop_
_entity_poly.entity_id
_entity_poly.type
_entity_poly.pdbx_seq_one_letter_code
_entity_poly.pdbx_strand_id
1 'polypeptide(L)'
;RAEQAAKEAEQSGRDGPANLCLEPGNRWNPMIDAISTYINGCELDSVSLLDMDAYEDTDLNWRIRRGYGALIAAYGATCPLAFNCQVTLIDHSGMRVRIETSRGTLTAGKAIVTVPTNLIADEAIRFHPPLPAKVDAARGLPLGLADKVTLALDEPEALPKEGNLRAATMRTAMGTYHIRPFSQPCIEGFFGGRFAQSLEDAGPGALAAESINEIVSILGND
;
A
#
# COMPACT_ATOMS: atom_id res chain seq x y z
N ARG A 1 -7.48 -21.51 -13.32
CA ARG A 1 -8.55 -21.34 -12.31
C ARG A 1 -8.87 -19.87 -12.08
N ALA A 2 -7.85 -19.01 -11.95
CA ALA A 2 -8.05 -17.56 -11.86
C ALA A 2 -8.86 -17.04 -13.06
N GLU A 3 -8.44 -17.31 -14.28
CA GLU A 3 -9.16 -16.95 -15.51
C GLU A 3 -10.60 -17.47 -15.54
N GLN A 4 -10.84 -18.67 -15.02
CA GLN A 4 -12.19 -19.24 -14.99
C GLN A 4 -13.08 -18.48 -13.98
N ALA A 5 -12.56 -18.21 -12.80
CA ALA A 5 -13.28 -17.44 -11.78
C ALA A 5 -13.56 -16.01 -12.24
N ALA A 6 -12.59 -15.36 -12.88
CA ALA A 6 -12.77 -14.02 -13.45
C ALA A 6 -13.84 -14.00 -14.57
N LYS A 7 -13.81 -14.96 -15.50
CA LYS A 7 -14.84 -15.10 -16.55
C LYS A 7 -16.25 -15.32 -15.99
N GLU A 8 -16.38 -16.13 -14.93
CA GLU A 8 -17.66 -16.34 -14.25
C GLU A 8 -18.17 -15.06 -13.56
N ALA A 9 -17.25 -14.29 -12.93
CA ALA A 9 -17.56 -13.00 -12.34
C ALA A 9 -18.01 -11.99 -13.40
N GLU A 10 -17.29 -11.86 -14.51
CA GLU A 10 -17.67 -10.99 -15.64
C GLU A 10 -19.03 -11.36 -16.22
N GLN A 11 -19.29 -12.65 -16.50
CA GLN A 11 -20.54 -13.13 -17.08
C GLN A 11 -21.73 -12.92 -16.14
N SER A 12 -21.53 -13.04 -14.83
CA SER A 12 -22.57 -12.80 -13.84
C SER A 12 -22.79 -11.32 -13.51
N GLY A 13 -21.86 -10.43 -13.91
CA GLY A 13 -21.83 -9.03 -13.53
C GLY A 13 -21.64 -8.84 -12.01
N ARG A 14 -21.11 -9.85 -11.34
CA ARG A 14 -20.86 -9.82 -9.88
C ARG A 14 -19.39 -10.07 -9.62
N ASP A 15 -18.77 -9.07 -9.03
CA ASP A 15 -17.42 -9.23 -8.49
C ASP A 15 -17.40 -10.16 -7.26
N GLY A 16 -16.25 -10.72 -6.97
CA GLY A 16 -16.02 -11.59 -5.83
C GLY A 16 -14.62 -11.38 -5.24
N PRO A 17 -14.34 -12.02 -4.09
CA PRO A 17 -13.01 -11.94 -3.50
C PRO A 17 -11.99 -12.75 -4.31
N ALA A 18 -10.79 -12.20 -4.45
CA ALA A 18 -9.71 -12.81 -5.25
C ALA A 18 -9.23 -14.18 -4.70
N ASN A 19 -9.50 -14.49 -3.43
CA ASN A 19 -9.22 -15.82 -2.88
C ASN A 19 -9.97 -16.98 -3.58
N LEU A 20 -11.02 -16.68 -4.38
CA LEU A 20 -11.69 -17.65 -5.26
C LEU A 20 -10.73 -18.23 -6.32
N CYS A 21 -9.63 -17.54 -6.63
CA CYS A 21 -8.58 -18.03 -7.51
C CYS A 21 -7.76 -19.16 -6.90
N LEU A 22 -7.71 -19.25 -5.58
CA LEU A 22 -6.90 -20.23 -4.88
C LEU A 22 -7.44 -21.65 -5.07
N GLU A 23 -6.53 -22.61 -5.19
CA GLU A 23 -6.88 -24.01 -5.23
C GLU A 23 -7.18 -24.52 -3.81
N PRO A 24 -8.38 -25.05 -3.53
CA PRO A 24 -8.72 -25.53 -2.19
C PRO A 24 -7.70 -26.57 -1.69
N GLY A 25 -7.18 -26.36 -0.46
CA GLY A 25 -6.24 -27.26 0.17
C GLY A 25 -4.81 -27.19 -0.36
N ASN A 26 -4.50 -26.29 -1.29
CA ASN A 26 -3.12 -26.13 -1.76
C ASN A 26 -2.26 -25.52 -0.62
N ARG A 27 -1.13 -26.21 -0.35
CA ARG A 27 -0.20 -25.82 0.74
C ARG A 27 0.40 -24.42 0.58
N TRP A 28 0.40 -23.87 -0.64
CA TRP A 28 0.97 -22.55 -0.93
C TRP A 28 -0.02 -21.40 -0.77
N ASN A 29 -1.31 -21.69 -0.56
CA ASN A 29 -2.32 -20.66 -0.40
C ASN A 29 -1.97 -19.62 0.70
N PRO A 30 -1.48 -20.02 1.90
CA PRO A 30 -1.10 -19.04 2.91
C PRO A 30 0.02 -18.11 2.45
N MET A 31 1.01 -18.63 1.71
CA MET A 31 2.10 -17.80 1.17
C MET A 31 1.60 -16.85 0.08
N ILE A 32 0.72 -17.30 -0.81
CA ILE A 32 0.13 -16.46 -1.87
C ILE A 32 -0.68 -15.33 -1.21
N ASP A 33 -1.45 -15.65 -0.20
CA ASP A 33 -2.24 -14.69 0.56
C ASP A 33 -1.34 -13.68 1.31
N ALA A 34 -0.25 -14.16 1.93
CA ALA A 34 0.75 -13.29 2.55
C ALA A 34 1.40 -12.31 1.55
N ILE A 35 1.67 -12.76 0.30
CA ILE A 35 2.18 -11.89 -0.75
C ILE A 35 1.17 -10.79 -1.08
N SER A 36 -0.13 -11.12 -1.15
CA SER A 36 -1.18 -10.12 -1.33
C SER A 36 -1.13 -9.03 -0.26
N THR A 37 -0.88 -9.39 1.00
CA THR A 37 -0.92 -8.42 2.10
C THR A 37 0.03 -7.24 1.93
N TYR A 38 1.24 -7.43 1.42
CA TYR A 38 2.17 -6.33 1.21
C TYR A 38 2.14 -5.74 -0.22
N ILE A 39 1.51 -6.40 -1.19
CA ILE A 39 1.28 -5.85 -2.53
C ILE A 39 -0.01 -5.03 -2.56
N ASN A 40 -1.11 -5.58 -2.06
CA ASN A 40 -2.44 -4.97 -2.08
C ASN A 40 -2.79 -4.26 -0.75
N GLY A 41 -2.01 -4.49 0.31
CA GLY A 41 -2.29 -3.99 1.66
C GLY A 41 -3.40 -4.76 2.39
N CYS A 42 -3.83 -5.90 1.86
CA CYS A 42 -4.85 -6.77 2.46
C CYS A 42 -4.73 -8.21 1.92
N GLU A 43 -5.37 -9.14 2.61
CA GLU A 43 -5.51 -10.52 2.19
C GLU A 43 -6.43 -10.63 0.96
N LEU A 44 -6.29 -11.71 0.19
CA LEU A 44 -7.04 -11.93 -1.04
C LEU A 44 -8.57 -12.00 -0.86
N ASP A 45 -9.04 -12.25 0.36
CA ASP A 45 -10.48 -12.22 0.65
C ASP A 45 -11.10 -10.80 0.61
N SER A 46 -10.24 -9.78 0.63
CA SER A 46 -10.61 -8.37 0.57
C SER A 46 -10.19 -7.67 -0.73
N VAL A 47 -9.59 -8.40 -1.66
CA VAL A 47 -9.20 -7.91 -2.99
C VAL A 47 -10.30 -8.27 -4.00
N SER A 48 -10.65 -7.33 -4.88
CA SER A 48 -11.54 -7.57 -6.01
C SER A 48 -10.92 -8.56 -6.99
N LEU A 49 -11.66 -9.60 -7.35
CA LEU A 49 -11.23 -10.57 -8.35
C LEU A 49 -11.13 -9.95 -9.74
N LEU A 50 -12.08 -9.13 -10.11
CA LEU A 50 -12.12 -8.46 -11.41
C LEU A 50 -11.01 -7.41 -11.54
N ASP A 51 -10.74 -6.66 -10.48
CA ASP A 51 -9.65 -5.69 -10.46
C ASP A 51 -8.28 -6.39 -10.56
N MET A 52 -8.12 -7.51 -9.85
CA MET A 52 -6.90 -8.31 -9.93
C MET A 52 -6.69 -8.93 -11.32
N ASP A 53 -7.75 -9.38 -11.99
CA ASP A 53 -7.68 -9.94 -13.36
C ASP A 53 -7.38 -8.84 -14.40
N ALA A 54 -7.89 -7.63 -14.18
CA ALA A 54 -7.66 -6.48 -15.05
C ALA A 54 -6.25 -5.86 -14.87
N TYR A 55 -5.50 -6.25 -13.84
CA TYR A 55 -4.16 -5.74 -13.59
C TYR A 55 -3.15 -6.30 -14.58
N GLU A 56 -2.52 -5.43 -15.37
CA GLU A 56 -1.44 -5.77 -16.28
C GLU A 56 -0.08 -5.53 -15.61
N ASP A 57 0.62 -6.61 -15.27
CA ASP A 57 1.99 -6.52 -14.79
C ASP A 57 2.98 -6.44 -15.97
N THR A 58 3.88 -5.48 -15.91
CA THR A 58 4.95 -5.33 -16.91
C THR A 58 6.21 -6.11 -16.53
N ASP A 59 6.25 -6.76 -15.37
CA ASP A 59 7.42 -7.39 -14.75
C ASP A 59 8.61 -6.42 -14.49
N LEU A 60 8.40 -5.12 -14.71
CA LEU A 60 9.41 -4.08 -14.52
C LEU A 60 9.19 -3.34 -13.21
N ASN A 61 9.93 -3.75 -12.19
CA ASN A 61 9.88 -3.14 -10.86
C ASN A 61 11.09 -2.24 -10.63
N TRP A 62 10.88 -0.92 -10.72
CA TRP A 62 11.94 0.07 -10.53
C TRP A 62 12.09 0.40 -9.04
N ARG A 63 13.33 0.46 -8.61
CA ARG A 63 13.70 0.92 -7.27
C ARG A 63 14.60 2.14 -7.38
N ILE A 64 14.37 3.12 -6.52
CA ILE A 64 15.09 4.40 -6.56
C ILE A 64 16.07 4.45 -5.40
N ARG A 65 17.37 4.37 -5.71
CA ARG A 65 18.45 4.34 -4.71
C ARG A 65 18.38 5.50 -3.70
N ARG A 66 17.99 6.70 -4.11
CA ARG A 66 17.86 7.89 -3.25
C ARG A 66 16.50 8.03 -2.60
N GLY A 67 15.63 7.05 -2.77
CA GLY A 67 14.25 7.07 -2.29
C GLY A 67 13.28 7.76 -3.24
N TYR A 68 12.01 7.32 -3.22
CA TYR A 68 10.96 7.83 -4.09
C TYR A 68 10.66 9.31 -3.83
N GLY A 69 10.70 9.74 -2.56
CA GLY A 69 10.53 11.15 -2.19
C GLY A 69 11.55 12.07 -2.83
N ALA A 70 12.82 11.64 -2.97
CA ALA A 70 13.86 12.42 -3.65
C ALA A 70 13.56 12.60 -5.15
N LEU A 71 13.01 11.58 -5.81
CA LEU A 71 12.56 11.67 -7.20
C LEU A 71 11.43 12.70 -7.36
N ILE A 72 10.40 12.60 -6.51
CA ILE A 72 9.26 13.52 -6.55
C ILE A 72 9.69 14.95 -6.23
N ALA A 73 10.56 15.16 -5.24
CA ALA A 73 11.11 16.47 -4.92
C ALA A 73 11.89 17.08 -6.10
N ALA A 74 12.71 16.28 -6.80
CA ALA A 74 13.43 16.74 -7.98
C ALA A 74 12.49 17.07 -9.14
N TYR A 75 11.47 16.26 -9.38
CA TYR A 75 10.46 16.49 -10.41
C TYR A 75 9.63 17.75 -10.15
N GLY A 76 9.24 17.96 -8.88
CA GLY A 76 8.43 19.10 -8.45
C GLY A 76 9.23 20.37 -8.11
N ALA A 77 10.55 20.39 -8.30
CA ALA A 77 11.42 21.48 -7.83
C ALA A 77 11.05 22.89 -8.35
N THR A 78 10.45 22.95 -9.55
CA THR A 78 10.01 24.21 -10.17
C THR A 78 8.55 24.55 -9.90
N CYS A 79 7.79 23.67 -9.24
CA CYS A 79 6.39 23.92 -8.93
C CYS A 79 6.27 24.84 -7.72
N PRO A 80 5.39 25.87 -7.74
CA PRO A 80 5.08 26.64 -6.56
C PRO A 80 4.33 25.76 -5.55
N LEU A 81 4.93 25.48 -4.39
CA LEU A 81 4.39 24.62 -3.35
C LEU A 81 4.07 25.41 -2.08
N ALA A 82 2.91 25.14 -1.49
CA ALA A 82 2.53 25.67 -0.17
C ALA A 82 2.37 24.49 0.80
N PHE A 83 3.41 24.21 1.58
CA PHE A 83 3.37 23.21 2.64
C PHE A 83 2.58 23.68 3.86
N ASN A 84 2.08 22.75 4.67
CA ASN A 84 1.27 23.04 5.87
C ASN A 84 0.08 23.95 5.54
N CYS A 85 -0.57 23.70 4.41
CA CYS A 85 -1.69 24.45 3.88
C CYS A 85 -2.87 23.48 3.64
N GLN A 86 -3.50 23.06 4.73
CA GLN A 86 -4.59 22.09 4.69
C GLN A 86 -5.83 22.70 4.03
N VAL A 87 -6.36 22.03 3.01
CA VAL A 87 -7.63 22.37 2.36
C VAL A 87 -8.79 21.80 3.18
N THR A 88 -9.79 22.63 3.47
CA THR A 88 -10.97 22.24 4.27
C THR A 88 -12.29 22.33 3.49
N LEU A 89 -12.36 23.18 2.47
CA LEU A 89 -13.54 23.33 1.61
C LEU A 89 -13.10 23.65 0.18
N ILE A 90 -13.77 23.04 -0.78
CA ILE A 90 -13.70 23.36 -2.21
C ILE A 90 -15.10 23.75 -2.67
N ASP A 91 -15.31 25.04 -2.93
CA ASP A 91 -16.56 25.57 -3.47
C ASP A 91 -16.43 25.74 -4.98
N HIS A 92 -17.18 24.92 -5.71
CA HIS A 92 -17.23 24.89 -7.17
C HIS A 92 -18.60 25.32 -7.72
N SER A 93 -19.42 26.02 -6.93
CA SER A 93 -20.74 26.49 -7.32
C SER A 93 -20.72 27.65 -8.34
N GLY A 94 -19.62 28.39 -8.41
CA GLY A 94 -19.46 29.55 -9.29
C GLY A 94 -18.59 29.28 -10.52
N MET A 95 -18.34 30.34 -11.31
CA MET A 95 -17.45 30.27 -12.47
C MET A 95 -15.97 30.01 -12.11
N ARG A 96 -15.59 30.27 -10.90
CA ARG A 96 -14.26 30.03 -10.35
C ARG A 96 -14.38 29.17 -9.10
N VAL A 97 -13.40 28.30 -8.92
CA VAL A 97 -13.30 27.44 -7.73
C VAL A 97 -12.69 28.25 -6.59
N ARG A 98 -13.40 28.32 -5.45
CA ARG A 98 -12.92 28.90 -4.20
C ARG A 98 -12.46 27.78 -3.27
N ILE A 99 -11.25 27.89 -2.76
CA ILE A 99 -10.60 26.87 -1.95
C ILE A 99 -10.26 27.47 -0.60
N GLU A 100 -10.89 26.99 0.47
CA GLU A 100 -10.57 27.39 1.84
C GLU A 100 -9.46 26.51 2.40
N THR A 101 -8.48 27.14 2.99
CA THR A 101 -7.33 26.47 3.57
C THR A 101 -7.03 26.99 4.97
N SER A 102 -6.19 26.27 5.72
CA SER A 102 -5.69 26.71 7.04
C SER A 102 -4.89 28.02 6.97
N ARG A 103 -4.54 28.51 5.78
CA ARG A 103 -3.73 29.72 5.55
C ARG A 103 -4.47 30.81 4.78
N GLY A 104 -5.77 30.68 4.59
CA GLY A 104 -6.61 31.63 3.86
C GLY A 104 -7.30 31.00 2.67
N THR A 105 -7.94 31.85 1.85
CA THR A 105 -8.76 31.42 0.71
C THR A 105 -8.01 31.67 -0.61
N LEU A 106 -8.05 30.69 -1.49
CA LEU A 106 -7.56 30.78 -2.85
C LEU A 106 -8.72 30.77 -3.85
N THR A 107 -8.52 31.37 -5.02
CA THR A 107 -9.46 31.31 -6.12
C THR A 107 -8.75 30.88 -7.40
N ALA A 108 -9.24 29.83 -8.05
CA ALA A 108 -8.65 29.26 -9.25
C ALA A 108 -9.69 29.05 -10.36
N GLY A 109 -9.23 28.87 -11.59
CA GLY A 109 -10.10 28.45 -12.69
C GLY A 109 -10.51 26.98 -12.61
N LYS A 110 -9.59 26.14 -12.09
CA LYS A 110 -9.78 24.70 -11.91
C LYS A 110 -8.99 24.24 -10.69
N ALA A 111 -9.41 23.13 -10.09
CA ALA A 111 -8.67 22.44 -9.03
C ALA A 111 -8.56 20.95 -9.40
N ILE A 112 -7.41 20.34 -9.15
CA ILE A 112 -7.20 18.89 -9.25
C ILE A 112 -6.99 18.37 -7.83
N VAL A 113 -7.85 17.44 -7.42
CA VAL A 113 -7.81 16.83 -6.09
C VAL A 113 -7.14 15.48 -6.20
N THR A 114 -5.99 15.31 -5.56
CA THR A 114 -5.14 14.10 -5.63
C THR A 114 -4.95 13.44 -4.26
N VAL A 115 -5.85 13.72 -3.33
CA VAL A 115 -5.81 13.13 -1.99
C VAL A 115 -6.19 11.65 -2.02
N PRO A 116 -5.73 10.84 -1.05
CA PRO A 116 -6.17 9.47 -0.87
C PRO A 116 -7.68 9.35 -0.71
N THR A 117 -8.24 8.22 -1.12
CA THR A 117 -9.69 7.97 -1.13
C THR A 117 -10.35 8.08 0.23
N ASN A 118 -9.67 7.69 1.31
CA ASN A 118 -10.19 7.82 2.67
C ASN A 118 -10.51 9.27 3.05
N LEU A 119 -9.71 10.26 2.62
CA LEU A 119 -9.99 11.67 2.91
C LEU A 119 -11.24 12.20 2.19
N ILE A 120 -11.60 11.60 1.05
CA ILE A 120 -12.87 11.88 0.35
C ILE A 120 -14.02 11.14 1.03
N ALA A 121 -13.83 9.85 1.37
CA ALA A 121 -14.81 9.01 2.04
C ALA A 121 -15.25 9.57 3.40
N ASP A 122 -14.27 10.10 4.16
CA ASP A 122 -14.47 10.70 5.49
C ASP A 122 -14.91 12.17 5.41
N GLU A 123 -15.07 12.72 4.19
CA GLU A 123 -15.42 14.13 3.95
C GLU A 123 -14.50 15.11 4.69
N ALA A 124 -13.21 14.75 4.84
CA ALA A 124 -12.19 15.61 5.44
C ALA A 124 -11.98 16.92 4.64
N ILE A 125 -12.29 16.89 3.35
CA ILE A 125 -12.43 18.06 2.47
C ILE A 125 -13.89 18.14 2.07
N ARG A 126 -14.56 19.21 2.45
CA ARG A 126 -15.96 19.45 2.07
C ARG A 126 -16.03 19.99 0.65
N PHE A 127 -17.02 19.55 -0.12
CA PHE A 127 -17.32 20.06 -1.44
C PHE A 127 -18.64 20.83 -1.43
N HIS A 128 -18.68 21.99 -2.10
CA HIS A 128 -19.90 22.75 -2.32
C HIS A 128 -20.05 23.10 -3.83
N PRO A 129 -21.10 22.64 -4.49
CA PRO A 129 -22.13 21.69 -4.03
C PRO A 129 -21.54 20.33 -3.62
N PRO A 130 -22.25 19.56 -2.76
CA PRO A 130 -21.83 18.23 -2.34
C PRO A 130 -21.65 17.26 -3.50
N LEU A 131 -20.72 16.31 -3.36
CA LEU A 131 -20.41 15.27 -4.36
C LEU A 131 -20.70 13.86 -3.81
N PRO A 132 -21.96 13.53 -3.47
CA PRO A 132 -22.29 12.26 -2.79
C PRO A 132 -21.83 11.03 -3.58
N ALA A 133 -22.00 11.01 -4.90
CA ALA A 133 -21.55 9.89 -5.73
C ALA A 133 -20.02 9.67 -5.69
N LYS A 134 -19.23 10.74 -5.49
CA LYS A 134 -17.78 10.63 -5.33
C LYS A 134 -17.40 10.11 -3.94
N VAL A 135 -18.12 10.54 -2.91
CA VAL A 135 -17.96 10.04 -1.54
C VAL A 135 -18.30 8.55 -1.47
N ASP A 136 -19.40 8.13 -2.08
CA ASP A 136 -19.80 6.72 -2.11
C ASP A 136 -18.80 5.87 -2.90
N ALA A 137 -18.31 6.35 -4.04
CA ALA A 137 -17.26 5.66 -4.78
C ALA A 137 -15.95 5.55 -3.97
N ALA A 138 -15.57 6.60 -3.25
CA ALA A 138 -14.37 6.60 -2.40
C ALA A 138 -14.49 5.60 -1.22
N ARG A 139 -15.69 5.45 -0.64
CA ARG A 139 -15.98 4.43 0.39
C ARG A 139 -15.82 3.00 -0.13
N GLY A 140 -16.08 2.79 -1.43
CA GLY A 140 -15.84 1.51 -2.10
C GLY A 140 -14.37 1.24 -2.44
N LEU A 141 -13.47 2.18 -2.20
CA LEU A 141 -12.03 2.09 -2.46
C LEU A 141 -11.21 2.33 -1.18
N PRO A 142 -11.33 1.46 -0.16
CA PRO A 142 -10.56 1.61 1.07
C PRO A 142 -9.07 1.48 0.81
N LEU A 143 -8.25 2.13 1.65
CA LEU A 143 -6.80 1.94 1.60
C LEU A 143 -6.43 0.61 2.27
N GLY A 144 -5.48 -0.10 1.66
CA GLY A 144 -4.82 -1.22 2.30
C GLY A 144 -3.75 -0.75 3.31
N LEU A 145 -3.30 -1.67 4.15
CA LEU A 145 -2.19 -1.45 5.09
C LEU A 145 -0.98 -2.26 4.65
N ALA A 146 0.13 -1.58 4.39
CA ALA A 146 1.41 -2.20 4.08
C ALA A 146 2.54 -1.42 4.75
N ASP A 147 3.20 -2.06 5.69
CA ASP A 147 4.27 -1.48 6.49
C ASP A 147 5.65 -1.92 6.02
N LYS A 148 6.60 -1.07 6.27
CA LYS A 148 8.01 -1.36 6.04
C LYS A 148 8.83 -1.04 7.28
N VAL A 149 9.73 -1.96 7.64
CA VAL A 149 10.76 -1.73 8.64
C VAL A 149 12.14 -1.83 7.99
N THR A 150 13.06 -0.99 8.45
CA THR A 150 14.47 -1.07 8.05
C THR A 150 15.31 -1.37 9.27
N LEU A 151 16.01 -2.50 9.27
CA LEU A 151 16.93 -2.92 10.31
C LEU A 151 18.37 -2.68 9.83
N ALA A 152 19.16 -1.99 10.62
CA ALA A 152 20.60 -1.84 10.35
C ALA A 152 21.35 -3.13 10.66
N LEU A 153 22.40 -3.39 9.91
CA LEU A 153 23.29 -4.55 10.08
C LEU A 153 24.66 -4.07 10.58
N ASP A 154 25.13 -4.63 11.70
CA ASP A 154 26.46 -4.36 12.22
C ASP A 154 27.55 -5.05 11.38
N GLU A 155 27.28 -6.28 10.93
CA GLU A 155 28.16 -7.08 10.08
C GLU A 155 27.51 -7.41 8.72
N PRO A 156 27.33 -6.41 7.83
CA PRO A 156 26.58 -6.60 6.62
C PRO A 156 27.20 -7.63 5.66
N GLU A 157 28.53 -7.80 5.70
CA GLU A 157 29.21 -8.75 4.79
C GLU A 157 28.96 -10.23 5.13
N ALA A 158 28.40 -10.53 6.31
CA ALA A 158 27.95 -11.87 6.67
C ALA A 158 26.73 -12.33 5.86
N LEU A 159 25.98 -11.39 5.27
CA LEU A 159 24.76 -11.68 4.51
C LEU A 159 24.92 -11.36 3.01
N PRO A 160 24.21 -12.08 2.14
CA PRO A 160 24.28 -11.86 0.69
C PRO A 160 23.69 -10.49 0.31
N LYS A 161 24.23 -9.87 -0.74
CA LYS A 161 23.66 -8.67 -1.36
C LYS A 161 22.42 -9.05 -2.17
N GLU A 162 21.41 -8.17 -2.18
CA GLU A 162 20.15 -8.34 -2.93
C GLU A 162 19.46 -9.68 -2.61
N GLY A 163 19.63 -10.19 -1.39
CA GLY A 163 18.99 -11.42 -0.95
C GLY A 163 17.50 -11.22 -0.66
N ASN A 164 16.75 -12.30 -0.75
CA ASN A 164 15.33 -12.33 -0.38
C ASN A 164 15.10 -13.45 0.64
N LEU A 165 14.30 -13.16 1.67
CA LEU A 165 13.94 -14.08 2.73
C LEU A 165 12.44 -13.98 3.00
N ARG A 166 11.79 -15.13 3.20
CA ARG A 166 10.40 -15.21 3.64
C ARG A 166 10.33 -15.99 4.94
N ALA A 167 9.64 -15.43 5.93
CA ALA A 167 9.61 -16.01 7.27
C ALA A 167 8.90 -17.36 7.33
N ALA A 168 7.89 -17.57 6.50
CA ALA A 168 7.15 -18.82 6.42
C ALA A 168 6.52 -19.04 5.05
N THR A 169 6.09 -20.27 4.77
CA THR A 169 5.34 -20.60 3.56
C THR A 169 3.96 -21.17 3.87
N MET A 170 3.71 -21.50 5.13
CA MET A 170 2.50 -22.20 5.58
C MET A 170 1.58 -21.33 6.43
N ARG A 171 1.87 -20.03 6.55
CA ARG A 171 1.03 -19.06 7.27
C ARG A 171 0.96 -17.74 6.52
N THR A 172 -0.15 -17.02 6.60
CA THR A 172 -0.34 -15.69 6.01
C THR A 172 0.35 -14.62 6.87
N ALA A 173 0.28 -14.75 8.20
CA ALA A 173 0.94 -13.83 9.13
C ALA A 173 2.46 -14.04 9.12
N MET A 174 3.16 -13.37 8.21
CA MET A 174 4.62 -13.42 8.08
C MET A 174 5.17 -12.17 7.44
N GLY A 175 6.46 -11.87 7.72
CA GLY A 175 7.23 -10.87 7.02
C GLY A 175 7.92 -11.43 5.76
N THR A 176 8.19 -10.54 4.82
CA THR A 176 9.08 -10.78 3.67
C THR A 176 10.21 -9.79 3.75
N TYR A 177 11.45 -10.25 3.53
CA TYR A 177 12.63 -9.44 3.76
C TYR A 177 13.50 -9.33 2.52
N HIS A 178 14.01 -8.13 2.30
CA HIS A 178 15.03 -7.84 1.31
C HIS A 178 16.35 -7.55 2.02
N ILE A 179 17.33 -8.41 1.78
CA ILE A 179 18.63 -8.34 2.45
C ILE A 179 19.57 -7.49 1.62
N ARG A 180 20.17 -6.49 2.25
CA ARG A 180 21.18 -5.59 1.66
C ARG A 180 20.75 -4.97 0.32
N PRO A 181 19.57 -4.33 0.24
CA PRO A 181 19.12 -3.67 -0.97
C PRO A 181 20.11 -2.60 -1.42
N PHE A 182 20.44 -2.56 -2.70
CA PHE A 182 21.47 -1.68 -3.26
C PHE A 182 22.85 -1.82 -2.58
N SER A 183 23.15 -2.97 -2.02
CA SER A 183 24.35 -3.25 -1.19
C SER A 183 24.41 -2.39 0.08
N GLN A 184 23.32 -1.83 0.56
CA GLN A 184 23.28 -1.08 1.81
C GLN A 184 23.38 -2.03 3.02
N PRO A 185 23.91 -1.56 4.16
CA PRO A 185 24.06 -2.37 5.36
C PRO A 185 22.73 -2.47 6.14
N CYS A 186 21.68 -2.96 5.51
CA CYS A 186 20.39 -3.08 6.15
C CYS A 186 19.56 -4.25 5.58
N ILE A 187 18.50 -4.63 6.32
CA ILE A 187 17.42 -5.50 5.85
C ILE A 187 16.15 -4.66 5.83
N GLU A 188 15.40 -4.71 4.74
CA GLU A 188 14.06 -4.14 4.64
C GLU A 188 13.03 -5.26 4.83
N GLY A 189 12.17 -5.15 5.85
CA GLY A 189 11.04 -6.03 6.09
C GLY A 189 9.74 -5.43 5.60
N PHE A 190 8.87 -6.26 5.04
CA PHE A 190 7.57 -5.89 4.49
C PHE A 190 6.48 -6.71 5.17
N PHE A 191 5.46 -6.03 5.65
CA PHE A 191 4.30 -6.60 6.34
C PHE A 191 3.04 -5.97 5.76
N GLY A 192 1.92 -6.66 5.80
CA GLY A 192 0.68 -6.08 5.30
C GLY A 192 -0.56 -6.73 5.90
N GLY A 193 -1.73 -6.17 5.53
CA GLY A 193 -3.03 -6.67 5.91
C GLY A 193 -3.26 -6.74 7.43
N ARG A 194 -4.00 -7.74 7.86
CA ARG A 194 -4.37 -7.93 9.26
C ARG A 194 -3.17 -8.19 10.19
N PHE A 195 -2.09 -8.77 9.65
CA PHE A 195 -0.89 -8.98 10.45
C PHE A 195 -0.17 -7.68 10.75
N ALA A 196 0.04 -6.81 9.76
CA ALA A 196 0.59 -5.46 9.98
C ALA A 196 -0.26 -4.69 10.99
N GLN A 197 -1.59 -4.72 10.87
CA GLN A 197 -2.49 -4.07 11.82
C GLN A 197 -2.28 -4.59 13.24
N SER A 198 -2.13 -5.90 13.43
CA SER A 198 -1.88 -6.46 14.76
C SER A 198 -0.55 -6.00 15.37
N LEU A 199 0.46 -5.76 14.53
CA LEU A 199 1.76 -5.25 14.98
C LEU A 199 1.69 -3.76 15.31
N GLU A 200 0.95 -2.96 14.53
CA GLU A 200 0.68 -1.55 14.87
C GLU A 200 -0.07 -1.43 16.20
N ASP A 201 -1.10 -2.24 16.41
CA ASP A 201 -1.89 -2.27 17.65
C ASP A 201 -1.06 -2.70 18.87
N ALA A 202 -0.02 -3.54 18.66
CA ALA A 202 0.93 -3.93 19.71
C ALA A 202 1.91 -2.80 20.09
N GLY A 203 1.98 -1.75 19.27
CA GLY A 203 2.68 -0.51 19.56
C GLY A 203 4.08 -0.37 18.99
N PRO A 204 4.74 0.75 19.28
CA PRO A 204 6.04 1.08 18.72
C PRO A 204 7.09 0.00 19.03
N GLY A 205 7.78 -0.46 17.98
CA GLY A 205 8.81 -1.49 18.09
C GLY A 205 8.35 -2.93 17.87
N ALA A 206 7.05 -3.21 17.88
CA ALA A 206 6.54 -4.57 17.63
C ALA A 206 6.96 -5.09 16.26
N LEU A 207 6.88 -4.26 15.23
CA LEU A 207 7.29 -4.60 13.87
C LEU A 207 8.79 -4.97 13.78
N ALA A 208 9.65 -4.20 14.45
CA ALA A 208 11.09 -4.48 14.50
C ALA A 208 11.39 -5.76 15.29
N ALA A 209 10.72 -5.94 16.43
CA ALA A 209 10.89 -7.14 17.28
C ALA A 209 10.46 -8.40 16.53
N GLU A 210 9.30 -8.38 15.86
CA GLU A 210 8.84 -9.53 15.07
C GLU A 210 9.80 -9.82 13.90
N SER A 211 10.29 -8.78 13.22
CA SER A 211 11.28 -8.94 12.15
C SER A 211 12.56 -9.63 12.63
N ILE A 212 13.08 -9.22 13.77
CA ILE A 212 14.27 -9.84 14.37
C ILE A 212 13.97 -11.31 14.72
N ASN A 213 12.84 -11.58 15.35
CA ASN A 213 12.45 -12.94 15.73
C ASN A 213 12.33 -13.86 14.50
N GLU A 214 11.69 -13.40 13.44
CA GLU A 214 11.54 -14.18 12.21
C GLU A 214 12.89 -14.42 11.52
N ILE A 215 13.74 -13.39 11.39
CA ILE A 215 15.07 -13.50 10.77
C ILE A 215 15.95 -14.48 11.56
N VAL A 216 16.01 -14.33 12.88
CA VAL A 216 16.75 -15.22 13.77
C VAL A 216 16.24 -16.67 13.68
N SER A 217 14.92 -16.87 13.57
CA SER A 217 14.36 -18.22 13.43
C SER A 217 14.77 -18.94 12.16
N ILE A 218 15.15 -18.18 11.12
CA ILE A 218 15.52 -18.72 9.80
C ILE A 218 17.04 -18.86 9.65
N LEU A 219 17.76 -17.82 10.04
CA LEU A 219 19.22 -17.75 9.85
C LEU A 219 20.01 -18.33 11.03
N GLY A 220 19.40 -18.47 12.20
CA GLY A 220 20.07 -18.82 13.45
C GLY A 220 20.49 -17.59 14.26
N ASN A 221 21.09 -17.85 15.43
CA ASN A 221 21.56 -16.82 16.37
C ASN A 221 23.03 -16.42 16.17
N ASP A 222 23.70 -16.97 15.15
CA ASP A 222 25.13 -16.76 14.90
C ASP A 222 25.39 -15.61 13.92
#